data_4cebbb0e557fa12a8d17bb03e0fe125f
#
_entry.id   4cebbb0e557fa12a8d17bb03e0fe125f
#
_cell.length_a   1.000
_cell.length_b   1.000
_cell.length_c   1.000
_cell.angle_alpha   90.00
_cell.angle_beta   90.00
_cell.angle_gamma   90.00
#
_symmetry.space_group_name_H-M   'P 1'
#
loop_
_entity.id
_entity.type
_entity.pdbx_description
1 polymer ?
#
loop_
_entity_poly.entity_id
_entity_poly.type
_entity_poly.pdbx_seq_one_letter_code
_entity_poly.pdbx_strand_id
1 'polypeptide(L)'
;MNKVIIVGGGAAGMMAAISASKEGKKVCILEKNEKLGKKLFITGKGRCNITNACPADEFLTHVVTNPRFLYSTFSQFNNEDMMDYLEEIGLPIKTERGQRVFPQSDRSSDVIDALKKQCKKGGVQIYYHTEVKELLFDEEKENCVGVLLSDGKKMIGDSVILACGGFSYASTGSNGAGYTLAKQAGHKIKSIEPSLVPFEMKETWCKDLMGLTLKNIGVRIKAKKKTVYEGFGEFLFTHFGVSGPLVLTASTCLGKYQKELEAGELKLILDLKASLTPEQLDKRFLREFDTYRNKNISNVMERLLPKKMIPVNGRPSAAIASTVAW
;
A
#
# COMPACT_ATOMS: atom_id res chain seq x y z
N MET A 1 30.08 19.87 -15.42
CA MET A 1 29.59 18.88 -14.42
C MET A 1 28.09 18.97 -14.41
N ASN A 2 27.42 17.91 -14.84
CA ASN A 2 25.94 17.91 -14.96
C ASN A 2 25.28 17.95 -13.58
N LYS A 3 24.33 18.86 -13.41
CA LYS A 3 23.56 19.05 -12.18
C LYS A 3 22.21 18.35 -12.28
N VAL A 4 21.93 17.47 -11.34
CA VAL A 4 20.64 16.75 -11.24
C VAL A 4 19.82 17.31 -10.08
N ILE A 5 18.60 17.74 -10.35
CA ILE A 5 17.65 18.23 -9.37
C ILE A 5 16.64 17.11 -9.10
N ILE A 6 16.47 16.73 -7.84
CA ILE A 6 15.50 15.72 -7.42
C ILE A 6 14.39 16.38 -6.61
N VAL A 7 13.16 16.25 -7.07
CA VAL A 7 11.99 16.84 -6.44
C VAL A 7 11.33 15.80 -5.54
N GLY A 8 11.48 15.97 -4.24
CA GLY A 8 10.98 15.08 -3.19
C GLY A 8 12.07 14.23 -2.53
N GLY A 9 12.16 14.30 -1.21
CA GLY A 9 13.14 13.60 -0.37
C GLY A 9 12.57 12.33 0.29
N GLY A 10 11.69 11.60 -0.40
CA GLY A 10 11.20 10.29 -0.01
C GLY A 10 12.21 9.16 -0.32
N ALA A 11 11.79 7.90 -0.16
CA ALA A 11 12.64 6.74 -0.46
C ALA A 11 13.19 6.79 -1.90
N ALA A 12 12.32 7.01 -2.89
CA ALA A 12 12.70 7.10 -4.29
C ALA A 12 13.69 8.25 -4.55
N GLY A 13 13.43 9.42 -3.97
CA GLY A 13 14.32 10.59 -4.16
C GLY A 13 15.69 10.40 -3.53
N MET A 14 15.78 9.80 -2.35
CA MET A 14 17.06 9.50 -1.72
C MET A 14 17.85 8.46 -2.53
N MET A 15 17.20 7.38 -3.01
CA MET A 15 17.85 6.37 -3.85
C MET A 15 18.32 6.96 -5.19
N ALA A 16 17.49 7.79 -5.85
CA ALA A 16 17.87 8.49 -7.08
C ALA A 16 19.09 9.42 -6.86
N ALA A 17 19.11 10.11 -5.71
CA ALA A 17 20.23 10.99 -5.36
C ALA A 17 21.55 10.21 -5.14
N ILE A 18 21.45 9.08 -4.43
CA ILE A 18 22.59 8.20 -4.19
C ILE A 18 23.13 7.66 -5.52
N SER A 19 22.25 7.16 -6.39
CA SER A 19 22.64 6.64 -7.70
C SER A 19 23.30 7.72 -8.57
N ALA A 20 22.66 8.87 -8.71
CA ALA A 20 23.20 9.98 -9.52
C ALA A 20 24.55 10.51 -8.99
N SER A 21 24.74 10.51 -7.66
CA SER A 21 26.01 10.94 -7.07
C SER A 21 27.16 9.96 -7.31
N LYS A 22 26.87 8.64 -7.36
CA LYS A 22 27.87 7.62 -7.74
C LYS A 22 28.38 7.80 -9.17
N GLU A 23 27.54 8.35 -10.06
CA GLU A 23 27.90 8.70 -11.44
C GLU A 23 28.65 10.05 -11.55
N GLY A 24 29.13 10.62 -10.47
CA GLY A 24 29.90 11.86 -10.44
C GLY A 24 29.09 13.12 -10.77
N LYS A 25 27.74 13.07 -10.69
CA LYS A 25 26.87 14.22 -10.93
C LYS A 25 26.81 15.13 -9.70
N LYS A 26 26.60 16.44 -9.91
CA LYS A 26 26.22 17.35 -8.83
C LYS A 26 24.74 17.17 -8.56
N VAL A 27 24.37 16.71 -7.37
CA VAL A 27 23.00 16.35 -7.04
C VAL A 27 22.45 17.23 -5.94
N CYS A 28 21.19 17.67 -6.10
CA CYS A 28 20.44 18.27 -5.00
C CYS A 28 19.04 17.66 -4.87
N ILE A 29 18.58 17.53 -3.63
CA ILE A 29 17.21 17.15 -3.27
C ILE A 29 16.46 18.39 -2.80
N LEU A 30 15.29 18.64 -3.36
CA LEU A 30 14.34 19.67 -2.93
C LEU A 30 13.20 18.99 -2.19
N GLU A 31 13.16 19.19 -0.88
CA GLU A 31 12.13 18.61 0.00
C GLU A 31 11.28 19.74 0.60
N LYS A 32 9.98 19.69 0.37
CA LYS A 32 9.07 20.73 0.87
C LYS A 32 8.84 20.67 2.39
N ASN A 33 9.04 19.52 2.99
CA ASN A 33 8.91 19.32 4.44
C ASN A 33 10.21 19.66 5.19
N GLU A 34 10.12 19.64 6.51
CA GLU A 34 11.24 19.87 7.44
C GLU A 34 12.23 18.70 7.53
N LYS A 35 11.89 17.54 6.99
CA LYS A 35 12.71 16.32 7.04
C LYS A 35 12.46 15.39 5.86
N LEU A 36 13.47 14.57 5.54
CA LEU A 36 13.36 13.50 4.54
C LEU A 36 12.50 12.35 5.07
N GLY A 37 11.92 11.58 4.15
CA GLY A 37 11.34 10.27 4.44
C GLY A 37 10.06 10.29 5.29
N LYS A 38 9.29 11.39 5.34
CA LYS A 38 8.06 11.47 6.18
C LYS A 38 7.10 10.31 5.98
N LYS A 39 6.86 9.90 4.72
CA LYS A 39 6.02 8.73 4.47
C LYS A 39 6.71 7.43 4.89
N LEU A 40 7.98 7.28 4.61
CA LEU A 40 8.78 6.12 5.03
C LEU A 40 8.70 5.93 6.56
N PHE A 41 8.75 7.04 7.30
CA PHE A 41 8.70 7.03 8.76
C PHE A 41 7.43 6.37 9.32
N ILE A 42 6.28 6.51 8.67
CA ILE A 42 4.99 5.95 9.15
C ILE A 42 4.69 4.56 8.59
N THR A 43 5.47 4.06 7.62
CA THR A 43 5.23 2.74 7.02
C THR A 43 5.47 1.62 8.03
N GLY A 44 4.78 0.49 7.84
CA GLY A 44 4.90 -0.66 8.74
C GLY A 44 4.59 -0.34 10.21
N LYS A 45 3.71 0.63 10.49
CA LYS A 45 3.40 1.13 11.85
C LYS A 45 4.64 1.71 12.56
N GLY A 46 5.48 2.45 11.84
CA GLY A 46 6.71 3.06 12.35
C GLY A 46 7.93 2.13 12.30
N ARG A 47 7.78 0.91 11.81
CA ARG A 47 8.87 -0.08 11.69
C ARG A 47 9.57 -0.06 10.32
N CYS A 48 8.95 0.50 9.29
CA CYS A 48 9.34 0.46 7.88
C CYS A 48 9.37 -0.98 7.32
N ASN A 49 8.27 -1.44 6.73
CA ASN A 49 8.32 -2.61 5.84
C ASN A 49 9.07 -2.22 4.56
N ILE A 50 10.33 -2.67 4.43
CA ILE A 50 11.25 -2.23 3.37
C ILE A 50 10.87 -2.88 2.05
N THR A 51 10.81 -4.21 2.04
CA THR A 51 10.52 -5.04 0.87
C THR A 51 9.97 -6.40 1.30
N ASN A 52 9.88 -7.33 0.35
CA ASN A 52 9.57 -8.73 0.58
C ASN A 52 10.75 -9.59 0.10
N ALA A 53 11.14 -10.61 0.85
CA ALA A 53 12.27 -11.50 0.56
C ALA A 53 11.88 -12.70 -0.32
N CYS A 54 10.72 -12.66 -1.01
CA CYS A 54 10.39 -13.69 -1.99
C CYS A 54 11.36 -13.62 -3.20
N PRO A 55 11.53 -14.72 -3.93
CA PRO A 55 12.31 -14.71 -5.16
C PRO A 55 11.86 -13.63 -6.13
N ALA A 56 12.81 -13.06 -6.89
CA ALA A 56 12.53 -11.90 -7.75
C ALA A 56 11.47 -12.17 -8.84
N ASP A 57 11.40 -13.39 -9.35
CA ASP A 57 10.38 -13.83 -10.31
C ASP A 57 8.99 -13.93 -9.66
N GLU A 58 8.91 -14.43 -8.42
CA GLU A 58 7.67 -14.46 -7.64
C GLU A 58 7.19 -13.04 -7.31
N PHE A 59 8.10 -12.12 -6.98
CA PHE A 59 7.76 -10.74 -6.61
C PHE A 59 6.86 -10.06 -7.64
N LEU A 60 7.20 -10.20 -8.93
CA LEU A 60 6.45 -9.57 -10.01
C LEU A 60 5.05 -10.16 -10.21
N THR A 61 4.80 -11.40 -9.78
CA THR A 61 3.45 -12.01 -9.82
C THR A 61 2.47 -11.34 -8.86
N HIS A 62 2.98 -10.70 -7.80
CA HIS A 62 2.19 -9.95 -6.82
C HIS A 62 1.88 -8.51 -7.27
N VAL A 63 2.43 -8.05 -8.39
CA VAL A 63 2.10 -6.74 -8.97
C VAL A 63 0.79 -6.84 -9.74
N VAL A 64 -0.31 -6.43 -9.13
CA VAL A 64 -1.68 -6.61 -9.65
C VAL A 64 -1.93 -5.89 -10.98
N THR A 65 -1.32 -4.72 -11.19
CA THR A 65 -1.55 -3.89 -12.37
C THR A 65 -0.27 -3.63 -13.14
N ASN A 66 -0.24 -4.04 -14.41
CA ASN A 66 0.83 -3.79 -15.36
C ASN A 66 2.24 -4.20 -14.87
N PRO A 67 2.47 -5.46 -14.41
CA PRO A 67 3.79 -5.89 -13.92
C PRO A 67 4.90 -5.75 -14.97
N ARG A 68 4.56 -5.86 -16.26
CA ARG A 68 5.53 -5.74 -17.37
C ARG A 68 6.25 -4.38 -17.40
N PHE A 69 5.62 -3.33 -16.89
CA PHE A 69 6.26 -2.01 -16.77
C PHE A 69 7.50 -2.03 -15.89
N LEU A 70 7.54 -2.92 -14.90
CA LEU A 70 8.65 -3.02 -13.96
C LEU A 70 9.78 -3.96 -14.41
N TYR A 71 9.60 -4.77 -15.46
CA TYR A 71 10.56 -5.81 -15.84
C TYR A 71 11.97 -5.25 -16.04
N SER A 72 12.11 -4.20 -16.84
CA SER A 72 13.43 -3.61 -17.12
C SER A 72 14.07 -2.99 -15.86
N THR A 73 13.30 -2.29 -15.04
CA THR A 73 13.82 -1.69 -13.81
C THR A 73 14.17 -2.76 -12.80
N PHE A 74 13.32 -3.77 -12.65
CA PHE A 74 13.49 -4.85 -11.68
C PHE A 74 14.65 -5.79 -12.03
N SER A 75 14.99 -5.95 -13.32
CA SER A 75 16.17 -6.69 -13.76
C SER A 75 17.48 -5.96 -13.48
N GLN A 76 17.45 -4.65 -13.22
CA GLN A 76 18.64 -3.85 -12.89
C GLN A 76 18.81 -3.66 -11.38
N PHE A 77 17.71 -3.61 -10.64
CA PHE A 77 17.71 -3.43 -9.18
C PHE A 77 16.41 -4.00 -8.62
N ASN A 78 16.47 -5.16 -8.00
CA ASN A 78 15.31 -5.88 -7.48
C ASN A 78 15.21 -5.83 -5.94
N ASN A 79 14.34 -6.64 -5.35
CA ASN A 79 14.14 -6.71 -3.90
C ASN A 79 15.34 -7.33 -3.16
N GLU A 80 16.06 -8.26 -3.77
CA GLU A 80 17.26 -8.88 -3.20
C GLU A 80 18.41 -7.86 -3.22
N ASP A 81 18.64 -7.18 -4.35
CA ASP A 81 19.62 -6.09 -4.46
C ASP A 81 19.38 -4.99 -3.43
N MET A 82 18.11 -4.69 -3.12
CA MET A 82 17.77 -3.71 -2.09
C MET A 82 18.15 -4.20 -0.69
N MET A 83 17.98 -5.48 -0.39
CA MET A 83 18.37 -6.07 0.89
C MET A 83 19.89 -6.04 1.05
N ASP A 84 20.62 -6.52 0.04
CA ASP A 84 22.08 -6.52 0.01
C ASP A 84 22.64 -5.11 0.16
N TYR A 85 22.07 -4.15 -0.57
CA TYR A 85 22.47 -2.75 -0.48
C TYR A 85 22.31 -2.17 0.93
N LEU A 86 21.22 -2.48 1.61
CA LEU A 86 21.00 -1.96 2.98
C LEU A 86 21.99 -2.56 3.98
N GLU A 87 22.31 -3.84 3.85
CA GLU A 87 23.32 -4.49 4.67
C GLU A 87 24.74 -3.94 4.37
N GLU A 88 25.07 -3.74 3.09
CA GLU A 88 26.34 -3.12 2.65
C GLU A 88 26.54 -1.72 3.27
N ILE A 89 25.49 -0.91 3.35
CA ILE A 89 25.57 0.43 3.96
C ILE A 89 25.52 0.41 5.49
N GLY A 90 25.47 -0.76 6.09
CA GLY A 90 25.53 -0.98 7.53
C GLY A 90 24.18 -0.88 8.25
N LEU A 91 23.07 -1.14 7.57
CA LEU A 91 21.74 -1.28 8.16
C LEU A 91 21.35 -2.76 8.26
N PRO A 92 21.45 -3.39 9.45
CA PRO A 92 21.00 -4.76 9.64
C PRO A 92 19.50 -4.89 9.42
N ILE A 93 19.10 -5.93 8.68
CA ILE A 93 17.70 -6.22 8.39
C ILE A 93 17.29 -7.59 8.92
N LYS A 94 15.99 -7.84 8.98
CA LYS A 94 15.40 -9.15 9.34
C LYS A 94 14.20 -9.45 8.47
N THR A 95 13.99 -10.74 8.23
CA THR A 95 12.81 -11.25 7.53
C THR A 95 11.83 -11.85 8.53
N GLU A 96 10.57 -11.45 8.46
CA GLU A 96 9.49 -11.94 9.29
C GLU A 96 8.50 -12.80 8.51
N ARG A 97 7.49 -13.33 9.19
CA ARG A 97 6.42 -14.14 8.59
C ARG A 97 5.83 -13.44 7.34
N GLY A 98 5.65 -14.20 6.27
CA GLY A 98 5.20 -13.70 4.96
C GLY A 98 6.31 -12.98 4.21
N GLN A 99 7.57 -13.32 4.51
CA GLN A 99 8.80 -12.81 3.87
C GLN A 99 8.93 -11.28 3.91
N ARG A 100 8.29 -10.62 4.86
CA ARG A 100 8.35 -9.16 5.03
C ARG A 100 9.69 -8.76 5.65
N VAL A 101 10.36 -7.80 5.04
CA VAL A 101 11.67 -7.32 5.47
C VAL A 101 11.56 -6.02 6.26
N PHE A 102 12.19 -5.99 7.43
CA PHE A 102 12.23 -4.84 8.34
C PHE A 102 13.66 -4.56 8.78
N PRO A 103 13.99 -3.33 9.23
CA PRO A 103 15.25 -3.11 9.94
C PRO A 103 15.27 -3.93 11.24
N GLN A 104 16.42 -4.44 11.62
CA GLN A 104 16.59 -5.24 12.86
C GLN A 104 16.11 -4.49 14.11
N SER A 105 16.26 -3.18 14.12
CA SER A 105 15.85 -2.29 15.22
C SER A 105 14.35 -2.04 15.33
N ASP A 106 13.54 -2.45 14.33
CA ASP A 106 12.13 -2.10 14.22
C ASP A 106 11.83 -0.58 14.20
N ARG A 107 12.78 0.23 13.75
CA ARG A 107 12.64 1.70 13.69
C ARG A 107 12.84 2.20 12.26
N SER A 108 11.81 2.82 11.71
CA SER A 108 11.86 3.45 10.39
C SER A 108 12.88 4.60 10.29
N SER A 109 13.19 5.26 11.42
CA SER A 109 14.24 6.28 11.50
C SER A 109 15.59 5.77 11.03
N ASP A 110 15.94 4.54 11.39
CA ASP A 110 17.25 3.97 11.10
C ASP A 110 17.43 3.74 9.59
N VAL A 111 16.35 3.35 8.89
CA VAL A 111 16.33 3.26 7.43
C VAL A 111 16.55 4.63 6.79
N ILE A 112 15.83 5.65 7.29
CA ILE A 112 15.94 7.03 6.79
C ILE A 112 17.35 7.57 7.02
N ASP A 113 17.90 7.36 8.20
CA ASP A 113 19.23 7.86 8.57
C ASP A 113 20.35 7.17 7.77
N ALA A 114 20.19 5.85 7.50
CA ALA A 114 21.12 5.13 6.65
C ALA A 114 21.15 5.70 5.22
N LEU A 115 19.99 5.91 4.60
CA LEU A 115 19.88 6.50 3.25
C LEU A 115 20.40 7.95 3.23
N LYS A 116 20.03 8.74 4.25
CA LYS A 116 20.51 10.13 4.40
C LYS A 116 22.03 10.21 4.54
N LYS A 117 22.63 9.27 5.27
CA LYS A 117 24.09 9.16 5.40
C LYS A 117 24.76 8.90 4.06
N GLN A 118 24.16 8.05 3.22
CA GLN A 118 24.67 7.79 1.87
C GLN A 118 24.53 9.02 0.96
N CYS A 119 23.40 9.74 1.01
CA CYS A 119 23.28 11.03 0.31
C CYS A 119 24.40 12.00 0.69
N LYS A 120 24.70 12.13 2.00
CA LYS A 120 25.77 12.99 2.49
C LYS A 120 27.15 12.53 2.01
N LYS A 121 27.43 11.23 2.04
CA LYS A 121 28.69 10.66 1.50
C LYS A 121 28.89 10.99 0.02
N GLY A 122 27.80 10.95 -0.77
CA GLY A 122 27.82 11.32 -2.19
C GLY A 122 27.85 12.85 -2.45
N GLY A 123 27.95 13.69 -1.42
CA GLY A 123 27.97 15.15 -1.58
C GLY A 123 26.64 15.75 -2.01
N VAL A 124 25.52 15.03 -1.83
CA VAL A 124 24.18 15.51 -2.18
C VAL A 124 23.78 16.69 -1.31
N GLN A 125 23.41 17.80 -1.94
CA GLN A 125 22.86 18.98 -1.27
C GLN A 125 21.36 18.77 -0.99
N ILE A 126 20.92 19.01 0.24
CA ILE A 126 19.52 18.82 0.63
C ILE A 126 18.94 20.17 1.06
N TYR A 127 17.90 20.59 0.35
CA TYR A 127 17.16 21.83 0.62
C TYR A 127 15.80 21.47 1.22
N TYR A 128 15.64 21.74 2.50
CA TYR A 128 14.36 21.57 3.22
C TYR A 128 13.47 22.79 3.03
N HIS A 129 12.17 22.66 3.33
CA HIS A 129 11.17 23.71 3.16
C HIS A 129 11.19 24.32 1.75
N THR A 130 11.52 23.49 0.76
CA THR A 130 11.72 23.91 -0.62
C THR A 130 10.73 23.21 -1.53
N GLU A 131 9.61 23.88 -1.81
CA GLU A 131 8.55 23.35 -2.65
C GLU A 131 8.74 23.79 -4.10
N VAL A 132 8.66 22.84 -5.02
CA VAL A 132 8.69 23.09 -6.46
C VAL A 132 7.27 23.35 -6.95
N LYS A 133 7.06 24.49 -7.61
CA LYS A 133 5.79 24.92 -8.18
C LYS A 133 5.64 24.52 -9.64
N GLU A 134 6.71 24.70 -10.44
CA GLU A 134 6.69 24.49 -11.88
C GLU A 134 8.02 23.93 -12.39
N LEU A 135 7.98 23.23 -13.52
CA LEU A 135 9.17 22.89 -14.29
C LEU A 135 9.53 24.04 -15.22
N LEU A 136 10.83 24.25 -15.43
CA LEU A 136 11.34 25.20 -16.39
C LEU A 136 11.85 24.46 -17.63
N PHE A 137 11.46 24.95 -18.79
CA PHE A 137 11.86 24.39 -20.08
C PHE A 137 12.70 25.42 -20.85
N ASP A 138 13.48 24.94 -21.80
CA ASP A 138 14.13 25.77 -22.81
C ASP A 138 13.10 26.51 -23.70
N GLU A 139 13.58 27.40 -24.55
CA GLU A 139 12.70 28.19 -25.44
C GLU A 139 11.88 27.29 -26.39
N GLU A 140 12.46 26.18 -26.83
CA GLU A 140 11.86 25.23 -27.73
C GLU A 140 10.91 24.24 -27.02
N LYS A 141 10.92 24.24 -25.67
CA LYS A 141 10.19 23.33 -24.77
C LYS A 141 10.51 21.84 -24.96
N GLU A 142 11.67 21.56 -25.47
CA GLU A 142 12.14 20.19 -25.68
C GLU A 142 12.84 19.62 -24.44
N ASN A 143 13.55 20.48 -23.69
CA ASN A 143 14.32 20.06 -22.53
C ASN A 143 13.87 20.76 -21.24
N CYS A 144 13.81 19.99 -20.15
CA CYS A 144 13.59 20.53 -18.82
C CYS A 144 14.93 21.04 -18.27
N VAL A 145 15.05 22.35 -18.10
CA VAL A 145 16.29 23.05 -17.71
C VAL A 145 16.32 23.46 -16.23
N GLY A 146 15.31 23.08 -15.45
CA GLY A 146 15.26 23.40 -14.03
C GLY A 146 13.87 23.44 -13.45
N VAL A 147 13.74 24.11 -12.31
CA VAL A 147 12.48 24.24 -11.57
C VAL A 147 12.28 25.66 -11.06
N LEU A 148 11.01 26.08 -10.97
CA LEU A 148 10.57 27.28 -10.26
C LEU A 148 10.09 26.87 -8.86
N LEU A 149 10.63 27.50 -7.84
CA LEU A 149 10.23 27.27 -6.44
C LEU A 149 9.00 28.10 -6.07
N SER A 150 8.32 27.73 -5.01
CA SER A 150 7.14 28.45 -4.51
C SER A 150 7.46 29.87 -4.00
N ASP A 151 8.73 30.14 -3.62
CA ASP A 151 9.24 31.48 -3.24
C ASP A 151 9.64 32.35 -4.46
N GLY A 152 9.41 31.87 -5.67
CA GLY A 152 9.72 32.57 -6.92
C GLY A 152 11.15 32.40 -7.43
N LYS A 153 12.03 31.73 -6.70
CA LYS A 153 13.41 31.48 -7.15
C LYS A 153 13.44 30.40 -8.22
N LYS A 154 14.33 30.56 -9.19
CA LYS A 154 14.63 29.54 -10.21
C LYS A 154 15.86 28.74 -9.80
N MET A 155 15.80 27.45 -9.97
CA MET A 155 16.96 26.57 -9.81
C MET A 155 17.22 25.84 -11.12
N ILE A 156 18.35 26.14 -11.75
CA ILE A 156 18.76 25.55 -13.03
C ILE A 156 19.53 24.25 -12.79
N GLY A 157 19.30 23.28 -13.66
CA GLY A 157 19.98 21.98 -13.68
C GLY A 157 19.80 21.31 -15.03
N ASP A 158 20.66 20.36 -15.36
CA ASP A 158 20.68 19.66 -16.63
C ASP A 158 19.64 18.51 -16.70
N SER A 159 19.13 18.09 -15.54
CA SER A 159 18.10 17.05 -15.44
C SER A 159 17.27 17.24 -14.20
N VAL A 160 15.98 16.91 -14.28
CA VAL A 160 15.04 16.93 -13.15
C VAL A 160 14.41 15.55 -12.98
N ILE A 161 14.50 15.00 -11.75
CA ILE A 161 13.86 13.74 -11.39
C ILE A 161 12.66 14.04 -10.48
N LEU A 162 11.46 13.66 -10.90
CA LEU A 162 10.25 13.77 -10.09
C LEU A 162 10.10 12.56 -9.18
N ALA A 163 10.31 12.76 -7.88
CA ALA A 163 10.20 11.74 -6.83
C ALA A 163 9.19 12.16 -5.74
N CYS A 164 8.14 12.89 -6.13
CA CYS A 164 7.16 13.54 -5.23
C CYS A 164 6.22 12.56 -4.51
N GLY A 165 6.26 11.25 -4.84
CA GLY A 165 5.30 10.27 -4.37
C GLY A 165 3.96 10.38 -5.10
N GLY A 166 2.95 9.69 -4.56
CA GLY A 166 1.61 9.62 -5.13
C GLY A 166 0.61 10.55 -4.43
N PHE A 167 -0.61 10.04 -4.17
CA PHE A 167 -1.72 10.79 -3.59
C PHE A 167 -2.16 10.26 -2.20
N SER A 168 -1.44 9.30 -1.63
CA SER A 168 -1.75 8.71 -0.33
C SER A 168 -1.02 9.42 0.81
N TYR A 169 -1.69 9.55 1.97
CA TYR A 169 -1.14 10.21 3.16
C TYR A 169 -0.63 11.64 2.87
N ALA A 170 -1.52 12.50 2.39
CA ALA A 170 -1.21 13.87 1.98
C ALA A 170 -0.43 14.69 3.03
N SER A 171 -0.69 14.45 4.33
CA SER A 171 0.04 15.05 5.45
C SER A 171 1.55 14.76 5.47
N THR A 172 2.00 13.71 4.76
CA THR A 172 3.42 13.40 4.59
C THR A 172 4.07 14.12 3.41
N GLY A 173 3.30 14.89 2.65
CA GLY A 173 3.76 15.62 1.48
C GLY A 173 3.32 15.03 0.13
N SER A 174 2.74 13.83 0.10
CA SER A 174 2.28 13.20 -1.15
C SER A 174 0.84 13.64 -1.49
N ASN A 175 0.70 14.87 -1.96
CA ASN A 175 -0.57 15.53 -2.28
C ASN A 175 -0.88 15.56 -3.78
N GLY A 176 -0.17 14.77 -4.59
CA GLY A 176 -0.40 14.71 -6.03
C GLY A 176 0.33 15.77 -6.86
N ALA A 177 1.13 16.68 -6.25
CA ALA A 177 1.87 17.72 -6.98
C ALA A 177 2.76 17.15 -8.10
N GLY A 178 3.35 15.96 -7.91
CA GLY A 178 4.14 15.29 -8.93
C GLY A 178 3.38 15.00 -10.22
N TYR A 179 2.08 14.71 -10.15
CA TYR A 179 1.26 14.51 -11.35
C TYR A 179 1.03 15.82 -12.13
N THR A 180 0.91 16.94 -11.42
CA THR A 180 0.81 18.27 -12.05
C THR A 180 2.11 18.61 -12.79
N LEU A 181 3.27 18.41 -12.15
CA LEU A 181 4.57 18.62 -12.77
C LEU A 181 4.78 17.69 -13.98
N ALA A 182 4.39 16.41 -13.87
CA ALA A 182 4.50 15.48 -14.99
C ALA A 182 3.60 15.89 -16.19
N LYS A 183 2.40 16.45 -15.92
CA LYS A 183 1.56 17.02 -17.00
C LYS A 183 2.22 18.19 -17.71
N GLN A 184 2.93 19.06 -16.99
CA GLN A 184 3.69 20.17 -17.59
C GLN A 184 4.77 19.65 -18.56
N ALA A 185 5.35 18.49 -18.27
CA ALA A 185 6.30 17.78 -19.13
C ALA A 185 5.64 16.94 -20.24
N GLY A 186 4.35 17.11 -20.49
CA GLY A 186 3.64 16.42 -21.58
C GLY A 186 3.17 14.98 -21.25
N HIS A 187 3.38 14.48 -20.05
CA HIS A 187 2.93 13.13 -19.67
C HIS A 187 1.41 13.04 -19.54
N LYS A 188 0.83 11.97 -20.06
CA LYS A 188 -0.56 11.61 -19.79
C LYS A 188 -0.67 10.96 -18.41
N ILE A 189 -1.51 11.53 -17.56
CA ILE A 189 -1.81 10.95 -16.26
C ILE A 189 -3.10 10.14 -16.39
N LYS A 190 -3.03 8.84 -16.10
CA LYS A 190 -4.22 8.00 -15.94
C LYS A 190 -4.97 8.37 -14.66
N SER A 191 -6.27 8.07 -14.60
CA SER A 191 -7.07 8.23 -13.40
C SER A 191 -6.37 7.56 -12.21
N ILE A 192 -6.33 8.29 -11.10
CA ILE A 192 -5.74 7.80 -9.85
C ILE A 192 -6.87 7.08 -9.12
N GLU A 193 -6.65 5.81 -8.81
CA GLU A 193 -7.62 4.97 -8.12
C GLU A 193 -7.08 4.55 -6.75
N PRO A 194 -7.94 4.41 -5.73
CA PRO A 194 -7.55 3.90 -4.43
C PRO A 194 -7.03 2.46 -4.53
N SER A 195 -6.04 2.14 -3.71
CA SER A 195 -5.48 0.79 -3.59
C SER A 195 -5.01 0.55 -2.16
N LEU A 196 -5.15 -0.68 -1.66
CA LEU A 196 -4.88 -1.05 -0.28
C LEU A 196 -5.72 -0.21 0.71
N VAL A 197 -7.01 -0.05 0.41
CA VAL A 197 -7.97 0.72 1.20
C VAL A 197 -9.06 -0.17 1.80
N PRO A 198 -9.65 0.21 2.94
CA PRO A 198 -10.82 -0.46 3.50
C PRO A 198 -12.06 -0.21 2.63
N PHE A 199 -13.13 -0.98 2.88
CA PHE A 199 -14.41 -0.77 2.23
C PHE A 199 -15.43 -0.15 3.17
N GLU A 200 -16.19 0.80 2.68
CA GLU A 200 -17.45 1.19 3.28
C GLU A 200 -18.51 0.16 2.89
N MET A 201 -19.39 -0.17 3.83
CA MET A 201 -20.43 -1.16 3.62
C MET A 201 -21.80 -0.46 3.64
N LYS A 202 -22.69 -0.86 2.73
CA LYS A 202 -24.09 -0.38 2.72
C LYS A 202 -24.85 -0.91 3.93
N GLU A 203 -24.52 -2.11 4.37
CA GLU A 203 -25.15 -2.78 5.49
C GLU A 203 -24.71 -2.18 6.81
N THR A 204 -25.66 -1.61 7.54
CA THR A 204 -25.40 -0.90 8.81
C THR A 204 -24.95 -1.84 9.93
N TRP A 205 -25.36 -3.12 9.92
CA TRP A 205 -25.00 -4.10 10.92
C TRP A 205 -23.49 -4.36 11.03
N CYS A 206 -22.71 -4.03 9.99
CA CYS A 206 -21.24 -4.12 10.04
C CYS A 206 -20.65 -3.24 11.15
N LYS A 207 -21.30 -2.10 11.45
CA LYS A 207 -20.89 -1.17 12.50
C LYS A 207 -21.04 -1.75 13.90
N ASP A 208 -22.05 -2.61 14.11
CA ASP A 208 -22.30 -3.28 15.38
C ASP A 208 -21.17 -4.26 15.72
N LEU A 209 -20.47 -4.75 14.69
CA LEU A 209 -19.32 -5.64 14.81
C LEU A 209 -17.97 -4.90 14.91
N MET A 210 -17.94 -3.57 14.98
CA MET A 210 -16.71 -2.78 15.06
C MET A 210 -15.70 -3.36 16.05
N GLY A 211 -14.44 -3.52 15.61
CA GLY A 211 -13.33 -4.08 16.39
C GLY A 211 -13.26 -5.62 16.38
N LEU A 212 -14.28 -6.32 15.85
CA LEU A 212 -14.21 -7.77 15.70
C LEU A 212 -13.23 -8.12 14.58
N THR A 213 -12.19 -8.89 14.93
CA THR A 213 -11.25 -9.49 13.98
C THR A 213 -11.60 -10.95 13.78
N LEU A 214 -11.81 -11.36 12.54
CA LEU A 214 -11.97 -12.75 12.14
C LEU A 214 -10.64 -13.25 11.57
N LYS A 215 -10.24 -14.45 12.01
CA LYS A 215 -9.04 -15.12 11.54
C LYS A 215 -9.39 -16.42 10.82
N ASN A 216 -8.57 -16.79 9.84
CA ASN A 216 -8.73 -18.02 9.08
C ASN A 216 -10.11 -18.14 8.42
N ILE A 217 -10.56 -17.04 7.81
CA ILE A 217 -11.80 -17.01 7.03
C ILE A 217 -11.51 -16.87 5.54
N GLY A 218 -12.47 -17.30 4.72
CA GLY A 218 -12.51 -17.03 3.29
C GLY A 218 -13.24 -15.72 3.00
N VAL A 219 -12.71 -14.93 2.08
CA VAL A 219 -13.39 -13.75 1.53
C VAL A 219 -13.50 -13.92 0.02
N ARG A 220 -14.71 -13.73 -0.50
CA ARG A 220 -14.96 -13.70 -1.94
C ARG A 220 -15.72 -12.45 -2.31
N ILE A 221 -15.25 -11.73 -3.33
CA ILE A 221 -15.97 -10.58 -3.89
C ILE A 221 -16.49 -10.96 -5.27
N LYS A 222 -17.76 -10.67 -5.52
CA LYS A 222 -18.43 -10.93 -6.80
C LYS A 222 -18.95 -9.65 -7.41
N ALA A 223 -18.70 -9.49 -8.71
CA ALA A 223 -19.39 -8.56 -9.60
C ALA A 223 -20.39 -9.38 -10.41
N LYS A 224 -21.69 -9.23 -10.13
CA LYS A 224 -22.76 -10.08 -10.71
C LYS A 224 -22.46 -11.57 -10.49
N LYS A 225 -22.20 -12.32 -11.56
CA LYS A 225 -21.87 -13.76 -11.49
C LYS A 225 -20.36 -14.04 -11.43
N LYS A 226 -19.52 -13.05 -11.68
CA LYS A 226 -18.06 -13.21 -11.76
C LYS A 226 -17.41 -13.01 -10.39
N THR A 227 -16.57 -13.93 -9.97
CA THR A 227 -15.66 -13.74 -8.84
C THR A 227 -14.51 -12.87 -9.28
N VAL A 228 -14.32 -11.72 -8.60
CA VAL A 228 -13.26 -10.73 -8.88
C VAL A 228 -12.10 -10.84 -7.92
N TYR A 229 -12.37 -11.37 -6.73
CA TYR A 229 -11.36 -11.66 -5.71
C TYR A 229 -11.78 -12.86 -4.88
N GLU A 230 -10.81 -13.67 -4.50
CA GLU A 230 -10.95 -14.74 -3.52
C GLU A 230 -9.67 -14.83 -2.70
N GLY A 231 -9.80 -14.94 -1.38
CA GLY A 231 -8.63 -15.00 -0.48
C GLY A 231 -8.97 -15.60 0.87
N PHE A 232 -7.94 -16.05 1.58
CA PHE A 232 -8.03 -16.66 2.91
C PHE A 232 -7.08 -15.94 3.89
N GLY A 233 -7.58 -15.59 5.10
CA GLY A 233 -6.76 -14.89 6.09
C GLY A 233 -7.54 -14.15 7.16
N GLU A 234 -7.10 -12.91 7.46
CA GLU A 234 -7.66 -12.05 8.50
C GLU A 234 -8.55 -10.96 7.92
N PHE A 235 -9.64 -10.68 8.63
CA PHE A 235 -10.66 -9.69 8.28
C PHE A 235 -11.07 -8.90 9.53
N LEU A 236 -11.33 -7.61 9.38
CA LEU A 236 -11.63 -6.70 10.49
C LEU A 236 -12.90 -5.90 10.20
N PHE A 237 -13.85 -5.87 11.12
CA PHE A 237 -14.97 -4.93 11.11
C PHE A 237 -14.57 -3.58 11.70
N THR A 238 -14.99 -2.48 11.06
CA THR A 238 -14.72 -1.10 11.47
C THR A 238 -16.02 -0.33 11.70
N HIS A 239 -15.91 0.90 12.18
CA HIS A 239 -17.09 1.76 12.40
C HIS A 239 -17.77 2.24 11.10
N PHE A 240 -17.14 2.08 9.96
CA PHE A 240 -17.69 2.46 8.65
C PHE A 240 -17.92 1.26 7.72
N GLY A 241 -17.39 0.10 8.06
CA GLY A 241 -17.49 -1.08 7.21
C GLY A 241 -16.45 -2.13 7.55
N VAL A 242 -15.54 -2.45 6.62
CA VAL A 242 -14.61 -3.56 6.78
C VAL A 242 -13.19 -3.23 6.32
N SER A 243 -12.20 -3.88 6.93
CA SER A 243 -10.78 -3.71 6.69
C SER A 243 -10.01 -5.02 6.98
N GLY A 244 -8.72 -4.92 7.18
CA GLY A 244 -7.84 -6.07 7.44
C GLY A 244 -7.13 -6.55 6.18
N PRO A 245 -6.15 -7.45 6.31
CA PRO A 245 -5.28 -7.86 5.21
C PRO A 245 -6.03 -8.32 3.95
N LEU A 246 -7.09 -9.15 4.13
CA LEU A 246 -7.89 -9.63 3.00
C LEU A 246 -8.60 -8.51 2.25
N VAL A 247 -9.20 -7.57 2.98
CA VAL A 247 -9.95 -6.45 2.39
C VAL A 247 -9.01 -5.50 1.66
N LEU A 248 -7.87 -5.17 2.28
CA LEU A 248 -6.87 -4.31 1.68
C LEU A 248 -6.30 -4.92 0.39
N THR A 249 -6.02 -6.23 0.38
CA THR A 249 -5.59 -6.92 -0.83
C THR A 249 -6.70 -6.94 -1.88
N ALA A 250 -7.93 -7.24 -1.49
CA ALA A 250 -9.07 -7.27 -2.41
C ALA A 250 -9.29 -5.91 -3.11
N SER A 251 -9.08 -4.80 -2.40
CA SER A 251 -9.26 -3.46 -2.98
C SER A 251 -8.36 -3.21 -4.18
N THR A 252 -7.18 -3.82 -4.24
CA THR A 252 -6.26 -3.70 -5.38
C THR A 252 -6.82 -4.28 -6.69
N CYS A 253 -7.75 -5.23 -6.58
CA CYS A 253 -8.37 -5.90 -7.73
C CYS A 253 -9.61 -5.16 -8.26
N LEU A 254 -10.12 -4.15 -7.55
CA LEU A 254 -11.41 -3.52 -7.85
C LEU A 254 -11.34 -2.33 -8.81
N GLY A 255 -10.17 -1.81 -9.13
CA GLY A 255 -10.03 -0.66 -10.04
C GLY A 255 -10.75 -0.84 -11.39
N LYS A 256 -10.80 -2.09 -11.91
CA LYS A 256 -11.52 -2.41 -13.16
C LYS A 256 -13.05 -2.49 -13.00
N TYR A 257 -13.56 -2.45 -11.77
CA TYR A 257 -14.97 -2.61 -11.40
C TYR A 257 -15.54 -1.37 -10.73
N GLN A 258 -14.97 -0.20 -11.05
CA GLN A 258 -15.36 1.09 -10.48
C GLN A 258 -16.86 1.37 -10.67
N LYS A 259 -17.42 1.08 -11.86
CA LYS A 259 -18.83 1.28 -12.17
C LYS A 259 -19.74 0.41 -11.31
N GLU A 260 -19.40 -0.86 -11.16
CA GLU A 260 -20.15 -1.80 -10.33
C GLU A 260 -20.04 -1.44 -8.84
N LEU A 261 -18.90 -0.89 -8.44
CA LEU A 261 -18.66 -0.42 -7.08
C LEU A 261 -19.53 0.80 -6.77
N GLU A 262 -19.53 1.83 -7.62
CA GLU A 262 -20.35 3.05 -7.48
C GLU A 262 -21.84 2.73 -7.53
N ALA A 263 -22.26 1.76 -8.36
CA ALA A 263 -23.62 1.26 -8.40
C ALA A 263 -23.99 0.40 -7.17
N GLY A 264 -23.00 -0.02 -6.36
CA GLY A 264 -23.19 -0.94 -5.24
C GLY A 264 -23.60 -2.35 -5.67
N GLU A 265 -23.13 -2.80 -6.80
CA GLU A 265 -23.41 -4.13 -7.35
C GLU A 265 -22.37 -5.18 -6.93
N LEU A 266 -21.32 -4.78 -6.22
CA LEU A 266 -20.33 -5.71 -5.69
C LEU A 266 -20.86 -6.36 -4.41
N LYS A 267 -20.73 -7.68 -4.33
CA LYS A 267 -21.09 -8.48 -3.16
C LYS A 267 -19.86 -9.07 -2.49
N LEU A 268 -19.69 -8.77 -1.21
CA LEU A 268 -18.66 -9.37 -0.37
C LEU A 268 -19.29 -10.56 0.39
N ILE A 269 -18.69 -11.72 0.25
CA ILE A 269 -19.13 -12.99 0.84
C ILE A 269 -18.05 -13.45 1.81
N LEU A 270 -18.44 -13.71 3.06
CA LEU A 270 -17.58 -14.25 4.10
C LEU A 270 -17.84 -15.72 4.29
N ASP A 271 -16.82 -16.54 4.18
CA ASP A 271 -16.84 -17.94 4.63
C ASP A 271 -16.14 -18.03 5.98
N LEU A 272 -16.91 -18.16 7.04
CA LEU A 272 -16.42 -18.16 8.42
C LEU A 272 -15.72 -19.46 8.81
N LYS A 273 -15.81 -20.50 8.00
CA LYS A 273 -15.25 -21.83 8.24
C LYS A 273 -14.56 -22.42 7.02
N ALA A 274 -13.91 -21.58 6.23
CA ALA A 274 -13.25 -21.91 4.96
C ALA A 274 -12.22 -23.07 5.04
N SER A 275 -11.80 -23.44 6.25
CA SER A 275 -10.91 -24.60 6.48
C SER A 275 -11.66 -25.93 6.54
N LEU A 276 -13.01 -25.92 6.52
CA LEU A 276 -13.85 -27.12 6.60
C LEU A 276 -14.59 -27.34 5.29
N THR A 277 -14.71 -28.60 4.87
CA THR A 277 -15.64 -28.92 3.79
C THR A 277 -17.09 -28.80 4.27
N PRO A 278 -18.08 -28.69 3.36
CA PRO A 278 -19.48 -28.67 3.74
C PRO A 278 -19.87 -29.87 4.62
N GLU A 279 -19.38 -31.07 4.29
CA GLU A 279 -19.66 -32.30 5.03
C GLU A 279 -19.02 -32.29 6.43
N GLN A 280 -17.83 -31.75 6.55
CA GLN A 280 -17.15 -31.60 7.85
C GLN A 280 -17.87 -30.56 8.72
N LEU A 281 -18.35 -29.48 8.10
CA LEU A 281 -19.11 -28.45 8.79
C LEU A 281 -20.46 -28.99 9.28
N ASP A 282 -21.18 -29.73 8.45
CA ASP A 282 -22.46 -30.36 8.80
C ASP A 282 -22.29 -31.33 9.99
N LYS A 283 -21.32 -32.25 9.91
CA LYS A 283 -20.97 -33.14 11.02
C LYS A 283 -20.65 -32.40 12.30
N ARG A 284 -19.97 -31.27 12.22
CA ARG A 284 -19.64 -30.42 13.38
C ARG A 284 -20.90 -29.79 13.96
N PHE A 285 -21.80 -29.26 13.13
CA PHE A 285 -23.09 -28.72 13.59
C PHE A 285 -23.92 -29.77 14.31
N LEU A 286 -24.13 -30.94 13.71
CA LEU A 286 -24.88 -32.03 14.29
C LEU A 286 -24.30 -32.44 15.65
N ARG A 287 -23.00 -32.62 15.75
CA ARG A 287 -22.33 -32.96 17.01
C ARG A 287 -22.54 -31.88 18.09
N GLU A 288 -22.42 -30.60 17.78
CA GLU A 288 -22.61 -29.52 18.76
C GLU A 288 -24.10 -29.47 19.22
N PHE A 289 -25.05 -29.62 18.31
CA PHE A 289 -26.48 -29.66 18.65
C PHE A 289 -26.84 -30.90 19.47
N ASP A 290 -26.32 -32.07 19.16
CA ASP A 290 -26.54 -33.30 19.94
C ASP A 290 -25.94 -33.19 21.35
N THR A 291 -24.72 -32.67 21.45
CA THR A 291 -24.04 -32.54 22.74
C THR A 291 -24.74 -31.53 23.67
N TYR A 292 -25.40 -30.53 23.11
CA TYR A 292 -26.00 -29.44 23.89
C TYR A 292 -27.51 -29.29 23.67
N ARG A 293 -28.23 -30.40 23.47
CA ARG A 293 -29.69 -30.45 23.22
C ARG A 293 -30.54 -29.64 24.19
N ASN A 294 -30.10 -29.53 25.46
CA ASN A 294 -30.84 -28.86 26.54
C ASN A 294 -30.40 -27.40 26.72
N LYS A 295 -29.51 -26.85 25.88
CA LYS A 295 -29.06 -25.46 25.96
C LYS A 295 -29.81 -24.59 24.98
N ASN A 296 -29.93 -23.30 25.33
CA ASN A 296 -30.44 -22.30 24.40
C ASN A 296 -29.53 -22.26 23.16
N ILE A 297 -30.14 -22.16 21.97
CA ILE A 297 -29.44 -22.20 20.69
C ILE A 297 -28.35 -21.12 20.59
N SER A 298 -28.57 -19.94 21.17
CA SER A 298 -27.54 -18.87 21.20
C SER A 298 -26.25 -19.32 21.89
N ASN A 299 -26.37 -20.12 22.98
CA ASN A 299 -25.22 -20.65 23.71
C ASN A 299 -24.48 -21.74 22.92
N VAL A 300 -25.18 -22.47 22.06
CA VAL A 300 -24.58 -23.45 21.16
C VAL A 300 -23.86 -22.73 20.03
N MET A 301 -24.44 -21.65 19.51
CA MET A 301 -23.86 -20.85 18.44
C MET A 301 -22.55 -20.13 18.87
N GLU A 302 -22.36 -19.83 20.17
CA GLU A 302 -21.10 -19.28 20.71
C GLU A 302 -19.89 -20.19 20.46
N ARG A 303 -20.09 -21.49 20.27
CA ARG A 303 -19.04 -22.48 19.96
C ARG A 303 -18.65 -22.48 18.47
N LEU A 304 -19.53 -21.98 17.65
CA LEU A 304 -19.38 -21.97 16.19
C LEU A 304 -19.02 -20.59 15.64
N LEU A 305 -19.52 -19.55 16.28
CA LEU A 305 -19.36 -18.16 15.85
C LEU A 305 -18.82 -17.27 16.99
N PRO A 306 -18.11 -16.18 16.67
CA PRO A 306 -17.81 -15.16 17.67
C PRO A 306 -19.08 -14.63 18.33
N LYS A 307 -19.08 -14.51 19.64
CA LYS A 307 -20.24 -14.08 20.45
C LYS A 307 -20.92 -12.82 19.91
N LYS A 308 -20.11 -11.86 19.45
CA LYS A 308 -20.59 -10.58 18.89
C LYS A 308 -21.38 -10.71 17.59
N MET A 309 -21.22 -11.82 16.85
CA MET A 309 -21.95 -12.09 15.61
C MET A 309 -23.31 -12.77 15.81
N ILE A 310 -23.56 -13.35 16.97
CA ILE A 310 -24.78 -14.14 17.22
C ILE A 310 -26.04 -13.29 17.13
N PRO A 311 -26.14 -12.08 17.75
CA PRO A 311 -27.31 -11.21 17.63
C PRO A 311 -27.58 -10.74 16.21
N VAL A 312 -26.52 -10.59 15.40
CA VAL A 312 -26.60 -10.11 14.01
C VAL A 312 -27.14 -11.22 13.09
N ASN A 313 -26.82 -12.48 13.38
CA ASN A 313 -27.24 -13.65 12.60
C ASN A 313 -28.64 -14.18 12.96
N GLY A 314 -29.37 -13.55 13.86
CA GLY A 314 -30.78 -13.89 14.16
C GLY A 314 -31.74 -13.64 12.98
N ARG A 315 -31.24 -13.27 11.81
CA ARG A 315 -31.98 -13.27 10.53
C ARG A 315 -31.53 -14.48 9.71
N PRO A 316 -32.47 -15.30 9.23
CA PRO A 316 -32.14 -16.55 8.54
C PRO A 316 -31.59 -16.28 7.14
N SER A 317 -30.28 -16.20 7.02
CA SER A 317 -29.60 -16.43 5.75
C SER A 317 -28.11 -16.72 5.99
N ALA A 318 -27.74 -17.94 5.65
CA ALA A 318 -26.40 -18.49 5.86
C ALA A 318 -25.28 -17.88 4.97
N ALA A 319 -25.57 -16.86 4.19
CA ALA A 319 -24.59 -16.13 3.41
C ALA A 319 -24.65 -14.65 3.81
N ILE A 320 -23.65 -14.18 4.52
CA ILE A 320 -23.44 -12.74 4.73
C ILE A 320 -22.95 -12.17 3.39
N ALA A 321 -23.91 -11.77 2.56
CA ALA A 321 -23.62 -11.04 1.34
C ALA A 321 -23.79 -9.56 1.64
N SER A 322 -22.71 -8.81 1.61
CA SER A 322 -22.69 -7.38 1.85
C SER A 322 -22.31 -6.64 0.57
N THR A 323 -22.88 -5.48 0.36
CA THR A 323 -22.58 -4.63 -0.79
C THR A 323 -21.43 -3.69 -0.45
N VAL A 324 -20.42 -3.64 -1.31
CA VAL A 324 -19.22 -2.82 -1.14
C VAL A 324 -19.46 -1.45 -1.76
N ALA A 325 -19.10 -0.38 -1.03
CA ALA A 325 -18.99 0.98 -1.53
C ALA A 325 -17.61 1.56 -1.16
N TRP A 326 -17.18 2.61 -1.86
CA TRP A 326 -15.97 3.36 -1.53
C TRP A 326 -16.26 4.48 -0.54
#